data_eb46d35bb3488507b161122e290902e2
#
_entry.id   eb46d35bb3488507b161122e290902e2
#
_cell.length_a   1.000
_cell.length_b   1.000
_cell.length_c   1.000
_cell.angle_alpha   90.00
_cell.angle_beta   90.00
_cell.angle_gamma   90.00
#
_symmetry.space_group_name_H-M   'P 1'
#
loop_
_entity.id
_entity.type
_entity.pdbx_description
1 polymer ?
#
loop_
_entity_poly.entity_id
_entity_poly.type
_entity_poly.pdbx_seq_one_letter_code
_entity_poly.pdbx_strand_id
1 'polypeptide(L)'
;MKVFIKHHPSYAGKWIYEGYGRAWKKLGYDVEYFEHLASIKEGGDYYVMTTDSSINDHSSLNVLERSTKSFIFAQPNEFPKPWGMHPNFVCSIQEGLIKQINNIDSAVLWTFLDSTEYHKNWKTVHTVPLAFDSIGYVPEEKPSFSKYDVCFVGGWANNGFNEKQQIMKDTFSKFMNTKLKCGIFINKNLSHQDECNLLYNSKVALNIHDAYQRKLG
;
A
#
# COMPACT_ATOMS: atom_id res chain seq x y z
N MET A 1 10.14 21.80 6.67
CA MET A 1 8.87 21.16 7.16
C MET A 1 9.11 19.68 7.20
N LYS A 2 8.69 19.02 8.29
CA LYS A 2 8.90 17.59 8.53
C LYS A 2 7.65 16.77 8.15
N VAL A 3 7.86 15.53 7.70
CA VAL A 3 6.78 14.56 7.43
C VAL A 3 7.05 13.31 8.26
N PHE A 4 6.12 12.97 9.13
CA PHE A 4 6.14 11.75 9.91
C PHE A 4 5.33 10.67 9.17
N ILE A 5 5.96 9.53 8.93
CA ILE A 5 5.35 8.42 8.20
C ILE A 5 5.32 7.18 9.11
N LYS A 6 4.16 6.54 9.19
CA LYS A 6 4.04 5.27 9.93
C LYS A 6 5.01 4.24 9.36
N HIS A 7 5.88 3.72 10.20
CA HIS A 7 6.73 2.60 9.84
C HIS A 7 5.87 1.34 9.68
N HIS A 8 6.04 0.66 8.56
CA HIS A 8 5.40 -0.61 8.31
C HIS A 8 6.48 -1.69 8.17
N PRO A 9 6.52 -2.70 9.06
CA PRO A 9 7.69 -3.57 9.19
C PRO A 9 7.82 -4.59 8.05
N SER A 10 6.77 -4.83 7.27
CA SER A 10 6.76 -5.98 6.35
C SER A 10 5.92 -5.80 5.09
N TYR A 11 6.24 -6.60 4.07
CA TYR A 11 5.48 -6.81 2.83
C TYR A 11 5.07 -5.52 2.09
N ALA A 12 3.93 -5.55 1.44
CA ALA A 12 3.43 -4.45 0.61
C ALA A 12 3.34 -3.11 1.37
N GLY A 13 2.95 -3.14 2.64
CA GLY A 13 2.91 -1.93 3.46
C GLY A 13 4.26 -1.25 3.58
N LYS A 14 5.34 -2.01 3.83
CA LYS A 14 6.70 -1.47 3.87
C LYS A 14 7.06 -0.73 2.57
N TRP A 15 6.86 -1.39 1.44
CA TRP A 15 7.19 -0.84 0.12
C TRP A 15 6.41 0.44 -0.19
N ILE A 16 5.11 0.44 0.11
CA ILE A 16 4.23 1.60 -0.10
C ILE A 16 4.69 2.79 0.73
N TYR A 17 4.88 2.60 2.04
CA TYR A 17 5.24 3.71 2.93
C TYR A 17 6.67 4.21 2.71
N GLU A 18 7.61 3.34 2.40
CA GLU A 18 8.97 3.75 1.97
C GLU A 18 8.94 4.51 0.65
N GLY A 19 8.08 4.12 -0.30
CA GLY A 19 7.85 4.84 -1.55
C GLY A 19 7.36 6.27 -1.32
N TYR A 20 6.36 6.44 -0.45
CA TYR A 20 5.91 7.79 -0.05
C TYR A 20 7.02 8.57 0.63
N GLY A 21 7.83 7.95 1.49
CA GLY A 21 8.98 8.60 2.11
C GLY A 21 10.00 9.11 1.08
N ARG A 22 10.30 8.30 0.06
CA ARG A 22 11.15 8.74 -1.07
C ARG A 22 10.54 9.91 -1.84
N ALA A 23 9.24 9.86 -2.09
CA ALA A 23 8.53 10.94 -2.78
C ALA A 23 8.56 12.25 -1.98
N TRP A 24 8.29 12.23 -0.69
CA TRP A 24 8.37 13.39 0.18
C TRP A 24 9.79 13.97 0.24
N LYS A 25 10.81 13.12 0.36
CA LYS A 25 12.22 13.57 0.31
C LYS A 25 12.56 14.25 -1.02
N LYS A 26 12.08 13.70 -2.14
CA LYS A 26 12.28 14.31 -3.46
C LYS A 26 11.59 15.68 -3.59
N LEU A 27 10.50 15.89 -2.86
CA LEU A 27 9.81 17.19 -2.77
C LEU A 27 10.49 18.17 -1.80
N GLY A 28 11.60 17.78 -1.16
CA GLY A 28 12.37 18.64 -0.28
C GLY A 28 11.92 18.61 1.19
N TYR A 29 11.09 17.65 1.58
CA TYR A 29 10.68 17.49 2.97
C TYR A 29 11.67 16.61 3.74
N ASP A 30 11.80 16.89 5.03
CA ASP A 30 12.49 16.01 5.97
C ASP A 30 11.53 14.90 6.41
N VAL A 31 11.94 13.63 6.26
CA VAL A 31 11.08 12.45 6.51
C VAL A 31 11.61 11.65 7.69
N GLU A 32 10.74 11.44 8.65
CA GLU A 32 10.97 10.59 9.82
C GLU A 32 9.91 9.49 9.91
N TYR A 33 10.34 8.27 10.25
CA TYR A 33 9.42 7.15 10.45
C TYR A 33 9.12 6.93 11.93
N PHE A 34 7.87 6.66 12.26
CA PHE A 34 7.44 6.40 13.62
C PHE A 34 6.77 5.03 13.79
N GLU A 35 6.92 4.45 14.98
CA GLU A 35 6.22 3.21 15.37
C GLU A 35 4.89 3.48 16.05
N HIS A 36 4.85 4.45 16.96
CA HIS A 36 3.67 4.83 17.74
C HIS A 36 3.34 6.30 17.48
N LEU A 37 2.11 6.55 17.02
CA LEU A 37 1.67 7.92 16.68
C LEU A 37 1.82 8.88 17.87
N ALA A 38 1.44 8.45 19.05
CA ALA A 38 1.55 9.24 20.30
C ALA A 38 2.99 9.61 20.69
N SER A 39 4.01 8.98 20.10
CA SER A 39 5.42 9.32 20.37
C SER A 39 5.89 10.59 19.68
N ILE A 40 5.15 11.11 18.71
CA ILE A 40 5.49 12.35 18.00
C ILE A 40 5.29 13.54 18.92
N LYS A 41 6.39 14.17 19.33
CA LYS A 41 6.40 15.33 20.23
C LYS A 41 6.85 16.62 19.54
N GLU A 42 6.87 16.60 18.22
CA GLU A 42 7.32 17.76 17.45
C GLU A 42 6.43 18.98 17.72
N GLY A 43 7.07 20.14 17.86
CA GLY A 43 6.41 21.44 17.86
C GLY A 43 6.67 22.13 16.50
N GLY A 44 5.68 22.82 15.97
CA GLY A 44 5.79 23.52 14.69
C GLY A 44 5.04 22.81 13.55
N ASP A 45 5.36 23.20 12.32
CA ASP A 45 4.66 22.71 11.14
C ASP A 45 5.16 21.33 10.71
N TYR A 46 4.30 20.34 10.76
CA TYR A 46 4.60 18.99 10.27
C TYR A 46 3.38 18.31 9.65
N TYR A 47 3.65 17.34 8.78
CA TYR A 47 2.65 16.44 8.22
C TYR A 47 2.74 15.05 8.84
N VAL A 48 1.62 14.34 8.87
CA VAL A 48 1.55 12.95 9.34
C VAL A 48 0.92 12.09 8.26
N MET A 49 1.57 10.96 7.93
CA MET A 49 0.96 9.87 7.17
C MET A 49 0.86 8.64 8.07
N THR A 50 -0.34 8.21 8.36
CA THR A 50 -0.61 7.12 9.29
C THR A 50 -1.68 6.17 8.77
N THR A 51 -1.91 5.09 9.50
CA THR A 51 -3.00 4.15 9.26
C THR A 51 -4.06 4.27 10.35
N ASP A 52 -5.25 3.81 10.07
CA ASP A 52 -6.33 3.70 11.02
C ASP A 52 -5.92 2.94 12.29
N SER A 53 -5.20 1.82 12.12
CA SER A 53 -4.72 0.99 13.24
C SER A 53 -3.74 1.68 14.20
N SER A 54 -3.22 2.85 13.82
CA SER A 54 -2.31 3.65 14.66
C SER A 54 -3.05 4.66 15.56
N ILE A 55 -4.36 4.81 15.37
CA ILE A 55 -5.18 5.80 16.08
C ILE A 55 -6.09 5.04 17.04
N ASN A 56 -5.68 4.92 18.29
CA ASN A 56 -6.35 4.10 19.29
C ASN A 56 -6.59 4.80 20.64
N ASP A 57 -6.11 6.04 20.79
CA ASP A 57 -6.24 6.79 22.04
C ASP A 57 -6.25 8.32 21.82
N HIS A 58 -6.54 9.07 22.89
CA HIS A 58 -6.52 10.53 22.89
C HIS A 58 -5.14 11.13 22.58
N SER A 59 -4.07 10.45 22.97
CA SER A 59 -2.71 10.94 22.69
C SER A 59 -2.43 10.94 21.18
N SER A 60 -2.94 9.95 20.48
CA SER A 60 -2.89 9.89 19.02
C SER A 60 -3.69 11.03 18.37
N LEU A 61 -4.89 11.35 18.88
CA LEU A 61 -5.69 12.48 18.39
C LEU A 61 -4.97 13.82 18.58
N ASN A 62 -4.33 14.05 19.72
CA ASN A 62 -3.57 15.28 19.98
C ASN A 62 -2.44 15.50 18.97
N VAL A 63 -1.84 14.43 18.44
CA VAL A 63 -0.83 14.53 17.36
C VAL A 63 -1.47 14.98 16.06
N LEU A 64 -2.64 14.41 15.71
CA LEU A 64 -3.38 14.81 14.52
C LEU A 64 -3.82 16.28 14.59
N GLU A 65 -4.33 16.72 15.73
CA GLU A 65 -4.76 18.10 15.95
C GLU A 65 -3.63 19.12 15.78
N ARG A 66 -2.43 18.78 16.27
CA ARG A 66 -1.25 19.67 16.17
C ARG A 66 -0.60 19.65 14.79
N SER A 67 -0.90 18.66 13.94
CA SER A 67 -0.31 18.58 12.63
C SER A 67 -0.88 19.63 11.66
N THR A 68 -0.07 20.11 10.74
CA THR A 68 -0.55 20.96 9.64
C THR A 68 -1.53 20.19 8.75
N LYS A 69 -1.25 18.90 8.51
CA LYS A 69 -2.12 17.97 7.79
C LYS A 69 -1.82 16.54 8.20
N SER A 70 -2.88 15.77 8.38
CA SER A 70 -2.80 14.34 8.66
C SER A 70 -3.54 13.53 7.60
N PHE A 71 -2.82 12.62 6.97
CA PHE A 71 -3.34 11.69 5.99
C PHE A 71 -3.50 10.32 6.66
N ILE A 72 -4.73 9.90 6.86
CA ILE A 72 -5.06 8.64 7.53
C ILE A 72 -5.46 7.63 6.47
N PHE A 73 -4.64 6.62 6.26
CA PHE A 73 -4.99 5.52 5.37
C PHE A 73 -5.88 4.53 6.08
N ALA A 74 -7.07 4.31 5.55
CA ALA A 74 -7.94 3.25 5.97
C ALA A 74 -8.53 2.53 4.75
N GLN A 75 -8.46 1.22 4.79
CA GLN A 75 -9.08 0.36 3.81
C GLN A 75 -10.21 -0.41 4.49
N PRO A 76 -11.45 -0.30 4.00
CA PRO A 76 -12.54 -1.06 4.56
C PRO A 76 -12.27 -2.56 4.38
N ASN A 77 -12.70 -3.35 5.34
CA ASN A 77 -12.58 -4.79 5.31
C ASN A 77 -13.75 -5.48 4.57
N GLU A 78 -14.72 -4.70 4.08
CA GLU A 78 -15.83 -5.19 3.30
C GLU A 78 -15.57 -4.98 1.82
N PHE A 79 -15.68 -6.05 1.06
CA PHE A 79 -15.51 -6.07 -0.38
C PHE A 79 -16.84 -6.30 -1.09
N PRO A 80 -16.95 -5.95 -2.38
CA PRO A 80 -18.15 -6.20 -3.17
C PRO A 80 -18.55 -7.67 -3.15
N LYS A 81 -19.86 -7.95 -3.26
CA LYS A 81 -20.32 -9.33 -3.44
C LYS A 81 -19.66 -9.96 -4.67
N PRO A 82 -19.29 -11.25 -4.61
CA PRO A 82 -19.63 -12.24 -3.58
C PRO A 82 -18.65 -12.33 -2.39
N TRP A 83 -17.61 -11.52 -2.34
CA TRP A 83 -16.48 -11.71 -1.40
C TRP A 83 -16.81 -11.30 0.05
N GLY A 84 -17.52 -10.18 0.26
CA GLY A 84 -17.90 -9.74 1.60
C GLY A 84 -16.71 -9.36 2.48
N MET A 85 -16.74 -9.73 3.75
CA MET A 85 -15.71 -9.37 4.73
C MET A 85 -14.39 -10.10 4.47
N HIS A 86 -13.29 -9.33 4.45
CA HIS A 86 -11.95 -9.92 4.33
C HIS A 86 -11.50 -10.50 5.68
N PRO A 87 -11.07 -11.78 5.74
CA PRO A 87 -10.78 -12.44 7.01
C PRO A 87 -9.56 -11.87 7.76
N ASN A 88 -8.65 -11.21 7.05
CA ASN A 88 -7.39 -10.72 7.61
C ASN A 88 -7.27 -9.20 7.69
N PHE A 89 -8.19 -8.45 7.06
CA PHE A 89 -8.22 -7.00 7.17
C PHE A 89 -9.31 -6.58 8.14
N VAL A 90 -8.90 -5.93 9.20
CA VAL A 90 -9.81 -5.37 10.18
C VAL A 90 -9.57 -3.88 10.21
N CYS A 91 -10.50 -3.12 9.67
CA CYS A 91 -10.54 -1.70 9.94
C CYS A 91 -10.95 -1.52 11.39
N SER A 92 -10.06 -0.98 12.19
CA SER A 92 -10.18 -1.03 13.65
C SER A 92 -10.66 0.26 14.28
N ILE A 93 -10.88 1.33 13.51
CA ILE A 93 -11.35 2.58 14.11
C ILE A 93 -12.84 2.46 14.48
N GLN A 94 -13.12 2.65 15.75
CA GLN A 94 -14.49 2.70 16.25
C GLN A 94 -15.19 3.98 15.77
N GLU A 95 -16.50 3.91 15.52
CA GLU A 95 -17.29 5.07 15.07
C GLU A 95 -17.16 6.30 15.98
N GLY A 96 -17.08 6.09 17.30
CA GLY A 96 -16.86 7.18 18.25
C GLY A 96 -15.55 7.92 18.03
N LEU A 97 -14.51 7.21 17.62
CA LEU A 97 -13.21 7.80 17.31
C LEU A 97 -13.23 8.52 15.95
N ILE A 98 -13.94 7.97 14.98
CA ILE A 98 -14.13 8.67 13.67
C ILE A 98 -14.83 10.01 13.89
N LYS A 99 -15.83 10.08 14.75
CA LYS A 99 -16.51 11.35 15.09
C LYS A 99 -15.54 12.38 15.69
N GLN A 100 -14.61 11.95 16.53
CA GLN A 100 -13.59 12.83 17.09
C GLN A 100 -12.61 13.31 16.01
N ILE A 101 -12.13 12.40 15.14
CA ILE A 101 -11.24 12.75 14.04
C ILE A 101 -11.92 13.73 13.08
N ASN A 102 -13.21 13.60 12.83
CA ASN A 102 -13.98 14.51 11.97
C ASN A 102 -14.04 15.94 12.49
N ASN A 103 -13.76 16.18 13.77
CA ASN A 103 -13.63 17.52 14.36
C ASN A 103 -12.24 18.13 14.15
N ILE A 104 -11.28 17.36 13.64
CA ILE A 104 -9.91 17.80 13.37
C ILE A 104 -9.82 18.22 11.89
N ASP A 105 -9.76 19.52 11.62
CA ASP A 105 -9.78 20.05 10.25
C ASP A 105 -8.54 19.66 9.44
N SER A 106 -7.43 19.37 10.10
CA SER A 106 -6.21 18.88 9.46
C SER A 106 -6.28 17.42 9.03
N ALA A 107 -7.19 16.62 9.59
CA ALA A 107 -7.27 15.19 9.34
C ALA A 107 -8.13 14.85 8.12
N VAL A 108 -7.59 14.02 7.25
CA VAL A 108 -8.30 13.50 6.08
C VAL A 108 -8.12 12.00 5.96
N LEU A 109 -9.18 11.30 5.55
CA LEU A 109 -9.07 9.91 5.13
C LEU A 109 -8.46 9.86 3.73
N TRP A 110 -7.48 9.01 3.58
CA TRP A 110 -6.95 8.63 2.28
C TRP A 110 -7.19 7.15 2.03
N THR A 111 -7.68 6.83 0.85
CA THR A 111 -7.95 5.46 0.41
C THR A 111 -7.69 5.34 -1.09
N PHE A 112 -7.46 4.12 -1.58
CA PHE A 112 -7.36 3.84 -3.01
C PHE A 112 -8.62 3.14 -3.57
N LEU A 113 -9.64 2.98 -2.74
CA LEU A 113 -10.95 2.44 -3.12
C LEU A 113 -11.98 3.53 -3.23
N ASP A 114 -12.89 3.41 -4.18
CA ASP A 114 -14.05 4.28 -4.27
C ASP A 114 -14.99 4.12 -3.06
N SER A 115 -15.88 5.09 -2.89
CA SER A 115 -16.70 5.23 -1.70
C SER A 115 -17.45 3.93 -1.35
N THR A 116 -17.25 3.48 -0.13
CA THR A 116 -18.01 2.43 0.52
C THR A 116 -18.88 3.03 1.62
N GLU A 117 -19.75 2.24 2.22
CA GLU A 117 -20.52 2.68 3.40
C GLU A 117 -19.62 3.18 4.54
N TYR A 118 -18.43 2.58 4.69
CA TYR A 118 -17.44 3.01 5.66
C TYR A 118 -16.97 4.45 5.44
N HIS A 119 -16.77 4.86 4.18
CA HIS A 119 -16.29 6.20 3.85
C HIS A 119 -17.31 7.29 4.18
N LYS A 120 -18.60 6.97 4.22
CA LYS A 120 -19.66 7.92 4.58
C LYS A 120 -19.57 8.46 6.01
N ASN A 121 -18.87 7.75 6.89
CA ASN A 121 -18.65 8.18 8.27
C ASN A 121 -17.56 9.26 8.39
N TRP A 122 -16.79 9.51 7.35
CA TRP A 122 -15.68 10.46 7.34
C TRP A 122 -16.08 11.80 6.72
N LYS A 123 -15.68 12.91 7.38
CA LYS A 123 -15.95 14.27 6.89
C LYS A 123 -15.23 14.57 5.58
N THR A 124 -13.98 14.13 5.47
CA THR A 124 -13.13 14.37 4.30
C THR A 124 -12.48 13.08 3.85
N VAL A 125 -12.75 12.69 2.60
CA VAL A 125 -12.20 11.50 1.97
C VAL A 125 -11.54 11.86 0.65
N HIS A 126 -10.32 11.37 0.44
CA HIS A 126 -9.62 11.46 -0.83
C HIS A 126 -9.34 10.06 -1.37
N THR A 127 -9.92 9.74 -2.51
CA THR A 127 -9.57 8.53 -3.25
C THR A 127 -8.34 8.83 -4.09
N VAL A 128 -7.22 8.20 -3.74
CA VAL A 128 -5.95 8.38 -4.44
C VAL A 128 -5.44 6.98 -4.84
N PRO A 129 -5.40 6.66 -6.13
CA PRO A 129 -4.88 5.38 -6.58
C PRO A 129 -3.44 5.14 -6.10
N LEU A 130 -3.09 3.87 -5.89
CA LEU A 130 -1.71 3.50 -5.62
C LEU A 130 -0.85 3.86 -6.83
N ALA A 131 0.18 4.66 -6.60
CA ALA A 131 1.13 5.06 -7.62
C ALA A 131 2.29 4.07 -7.72
N PHE A 132 2.85 3.94 -8.92
CA PHE A 132 4.11 3.25 -9.11
C PHE A 132 5.25 4.07 -8.52
N ASP A 133 6.11 3.45 -7.73
CA ASP A 133 7.31 4.08 -7.17
C ASP A 133 8.43 4.21 -8.20
N SER A 134 8.33 5.22 -9.05
CA SER A 134 9.33 5.53 -10.07
C SER A 134 10.66 6.06 -9.51
N ILE A 135 10.76 6.28 -8.20
CA ILE A 135 11.97 6.74 -7.53
C ILE A 135 12.79 5.55 -7.03
N GLY A 136 12.09 4.57 -6.43
CA GLY A 136 12.72 3.37 -5.88
C GLY A 136 12.90 2.24 -6.90
N TYR A 137 12.01 2.12 -7.87
CA TYR A 137 12.09 1.11 -8.93
C TYR A 137 12.93 1.62 -10.11
N VAL A 138 14.22 1.76 -9.87
CA VAL A 138 15.19 2.16 -10.90
C VAL A 138 16.22 1.04 -11.01
N PRO A 139 16.44 0.47 -12.21
CA PRO A 139 17.47 -0.56 -12.39
C PRO A 139 18.87 0.06 -12.22
N GLU A 140 19.78 -0.68 -11.58
CA GLU A 140 21.19 -0.27 -11.44
C GLU A 140 21.91 -0.19 -12.78
N GLU A 141 21.57 -1.10 -13.69
CA GLU A 141 22.15 -1.22 -15.02
C GLU A 141 21.11 -0.94 -16.10
N LYS A 142 21.59 -0.59 -17.28
CA LYS A 142 20.71 -0.42 -18.44
C LYS A 142 19.95 -1.73 -18.72
N PRO A 143 18.62 -1.71 -18.80
CA PRO A 143 17.82 -2.89 -19.05
C PRO A 143 18.21 -3.59 -20.34
N SER A 144 18.42 -4.90 -20.28
CA SER A 144 18.78 -5.72 -21.45
C SER A 144 17.57 -6.39 -22.10
N PHE A 145 16.45 -6.54 -21.36
CA PHE A 145 15.22 -7.25 -21.75
C PHE A 145 15.44 -8.69 -22.23
N SER A 146 16.58 -9.29 -21.85
CA SER A 146 17.02 -10.59 -22.38
C SER A 146 16.97 -11.74 -21.38
N LYS A 147 16.76 -11.43 -20.10
CA LYS A 147 16.82 -12.42 -19.02
C LYS A 147 15.69 -13.43 -19.12
N TYR A 148 14.45 -12.93 -19.30
CA TYR A 148 13.23 -13.71 -19.47
C TYR A 148 12.34 -13.11 -20.56
N ASP A 149 11.56 -13.95 -21.24
CA ASP A 149 10.49 -13.46 -22.10
C ASP A 149 9.30 -13.00 -21.26
N VAL A 150 9.00 -13.74 -20.19
CA VAL A 150 7.93 -13.42 -19.24
C VAL A 150 8.47 -13.57 -17.83
N CYS A 151 8.23 -12.57 -16.98
CA CYS A 151 8.61 -12.59 -15.57
C CYS A 151 7.40 -12.33 -14.67
N PHE A 152 7.33 -13.05 -13.58
CA PHE A 152 6.42 -12.79 -12.46
C PHE A 152 7.21 -12.78 -11.16
N VAL A 153 7.05 -11.73 -10.39
CA VAL A 153 7.54 -11.61 -9.01
C VAL A 153 6.36 -11.28 -8.12
N GLY A 154 6.13 -12.06 -7.08
CA GLY A 154 5.02 -11.77 -6.18
C GLY A 154 4.73 -12.86 -5.16
N GLY A 155 3.71 -12.61 -4.35
CA GLY A 155 3.23 -13.54 -3.35
C GLY A 155 2.25 -14.56 -3.92
N TRP A 156 2.31 -15.77 -3.37
CA TRP A 156 1.24 -16.74 -3.47
C TRP A 156 0.12 -16.25 -2.57
N ALA A 157 -0.89 -15.62 -3.13
CA ALA A 157 -1.89 -14.93 -2.34
C ALA A 157 -2.54 -15.86 -1.30
N ASN A 158 -2.53 -15.40 -0.08
CA ASN A 158 -3.26 -15.97 1.03
C ASN A 158 -4.15 -14.90 1.66
N ASN A 159 -5.09 -14.39 0.84
CA ASN A 159 -6.01 -13.32 1.25
C ASN A 159 -7.35 -13.84 1.77
N GLY A 160 -7.49 -15.16 1.88
CA GLY A 160 -8.72 -15.80 2.33
C GLY A 160 -9.73 -16.12 1.21
N PHE A 161 -9.56 -15.58 0.00
CA PHE A 161 -10.46 -15.84 -1.12
C PHE A 161 -9.93 -16.90 -2.10
N ASN A 162 -8.65 -17.21 -2.06
CA ASN A 162 -7.96 -18.23 -2.87
C ASN A 162 -8.05 -18.10 -4.41
N GLU A 163 -8.75 -17.11 -4.92
CA GLU A 163 -8.94 -16.94 -6.36
C GLU A 163 -7.65 -16.62 -7.09
N LYS A 164 -6.80 -15.79 -6.51
CA LYS A 164 -5.50 -15.45 -7.10
C LYS A 164 -4.63 -16.69 -7.33
N GLN A 165 -4.65 -17.65 -6.42
CA GLN A 165 -3.91 -18.90 -6.60
C GLN A 165 -4.38 -19.66 -7.84
N GLN A 166 -5.70 -19.74 -8.05
CA GLN A 166 -6.24 -20.41 -9.23
C GLN A 166 -5.88 -19.67 -10.51
N ILE A 167 -6.02 -18.34 -10.51
CA ILE A 167 -5.62 -17.49 -11.63
C ILE A 167 -4.14 -17.68 -11.98
N MET A 168 -3.26 -17.73 -10.96
CA MET A 168 -1.83 -17.97 -11.14
C MET A 168 -1.57 -19.36 -11.74
N LYS A 169 -2.19 -20.42 -11.21
CA LYS A 169 -2.06 -21.78 -11.74
C LYS A 169 -2.50 -21.85 -13.21
N ASP A 170 -3.65 -21.30 -13.52
CA ASP A 170 -4.20 -21.31 -14.88
C ASP A 170 -3.33 -20.49 -15.86
N THR A 171 -2.79 -19.38 -15.39
CA THR A 171 -1.90 -18.54 -16.20
C THR A 171 -0.56 -19.23 -16.45
N PHE A 172 0.09 -19.73 -15.40
CA PHE A 172 1.41 -20.34 -15.53
C PHE A 172 1.38 -21.66 -16.28
N SER A 173 0.32 -22.46 -16.13
CA SER A 173 0.16 -23.72 -16.88
C SER A 173 0.15 -23.50 -18.40
N LYS A 174 -0.37 -22.35 -18.85
CA LYS A 174 -0.38 -22.01 -20.29
C LYS A 174 1.02 -21.75 -20.83
N PHE A 175 1.95 -21.31 -20.00
CA PHE A 175 3.34 -21.09 -20.43
C PHE A 175 4.18 -22.37 -20.46
N MET A 176 3.81 -23.42 -19.72
CA MET A 176 4.61 -24.65 -19.61
C MET A 176 4.83 -25.36 -20.97
N ASN A 177 3.89 -25.20 -21.91
CA ASN A 177 3.94 -25.81 -23.23
C ASN A 177 4.45 -24.84 -24.32
N THR A 178 5.00 -23.71 -23.92
CA THR A 178 5.55 -22.72 -24.86
C THR A 178 7.08 -22.78 -24.88
N LYS A 179 7.69 -22.18 -25.92
CA LYS A 179 9.14 -21.99 -25.99
C LYS A 179 9.61 -20.73 -25.23
N LEU A 180 8.71 -20.06 -24.50
CA LEU A 180 9.05 -18.84 -23.77
C LEU A 180 9.94 -19.16 -22.56
N LYS A 181 10.97 -18.35 -22.38
CA LYS A 181 11.82 -18.38 -21.19
C LYS A 181 11.10 -17.63 -20.06
N CYS A 182 10.49 -18.37 -19.14
CA CYS A 182 9.70 -17.80 -18.05
C CYS A 182 10.48 -17.76 -16.74
N GLY A 183 10.46 -16.63 -16.06
CA GLY A 183 10.95 -16.45 -14.68
C GLY A 183 9.77 -16.26 -13.74
N ILE A 184 9.46 -17.25 -12.90
CA ILE A 184 8.34 -17.20 -11.96
C ILE A 184 8.89 -17.27 -10.53
N PHE A 185 8.83 -16.14 -9.83
CA PHE A 185 9.40 -15.95 -8.49
C PHE A 185 8.26 -15.73 -7.48
N ILE A 186 7.86 -16.82 -6.82
CA ILE A 186 6.77 -16.80 -5.84
C ILE A 186 7.37 -16.89 -4.44
N ASN A 187 7.06 -15.94 -3.56
CA ASN A 187 7.50 -15.89 -2.16
C ASN A 187 9.04 -16.04 -2.00
N LYS A 188 9.81 -15.44 -2.90
CA LYS A 188 11.28 -15.58 -2.91
C LYS A 188 12.02 -14.60 -2.01
N ASN A 189 11.31 -13.71 -1.33
CA ASN A 189 11.93 -12.73 -0.43
C ASN A 189 13.09 -11.96 -1.11
N LEU A 190 12.89 -11.58 -2.35
CA LEU A 190 13.88 -10.82 -3.11
C LEU A 190 14.14 -9.47 -2.44
N SER A 191 15.35 -8.99 -2.55
CA SER A 191 15.62 -7.59 -2.24
C SER A 191 14.87 -6.69 -3.24
N HIS A 192 14.62 -5.44 -2.85
CA HIS A 192 14.00 -4.47 -3.76
C HIS A 192 14.77 -4.34 -5.08
N GLN A 193 16.09 -4.31 -4.99
CA GLN A 193 16.95 -4.17 -6.15
C GLN A 193 16.92 -5.42 -7.05
N ASP A 194 16.92 -6.63 -6.46
CA ASP A 194 16.83 -7.87 -7.23
C ASP A 194 15.49 -7.95 -7.97
N GLU A 195 14.39 -7.57 -7.31
CA GLU A 195 13.07 -7.52 -7.94
C GLU A 195 13.07 -6.52 -9.10
N CYS A 196 13.58 -5.31 -8.88
CA CYS A 196 13.73 -4.29 -9.90
C CYS A 196 14.54 -4.81 -11.10
N ASN A 197 15.70 -5.41 -10.85
CA ASN A 197 16.57 -5.95 -11.89
C ASN A 197 15.90 -7.10 -12.67
N LEU A 198 15.14 -7.97 -12.01
CA LEU A 198 14.39 -9.04 -12.68
C LEU A 198 13.31 -8.50 -13.60
N LEU A 199 12.51 -7.55 -13.12
CA LEU A 199 11.40 -6.97 -13.89
C LEU A 199 11.91 -6.19 -15.10
N TYR A 200 12.91 -5.33 -14.92
CA TYR A 200 13.47 -4.49 -16.00
C TYR A 200 14.29 -5.30 -17.03
N ASN A 201 14.84 -6.46 -16.66
CA ASN A 201 15.55 -7.34 -17.60
C ASN A 201 14.67 -8.40 -18.26
N SER A 202 13.36 -8.30 -18.12
CA SER A 202 12.36 -9.16 -18.74
C SER A 202 11.58 -8.41 -19.81
N LYS A 203 11.17 -9.10 -20.87
CA LYS A 203 10.39 -8.48 -21.96
C LYS A 203 8.99 -8.11 -21.50
N VAL A 204 8.38 -8.98 -20.68
CA VAL A 204 7.04 -8.78 -20.13
C VAL A 204 7.05 -9.10 -18.63
N ALA A 205 6.62 -8.16 -17.81
CA ALA A 205 6.33 -8.38 -16.40
C ALA A 205 4.83 -8.63 -16.21
N LEU A 206 4.49 -9.77 -15.60
CA LEU A 206 3.09 -10.10 -15.30
C LEU A 206 2.68 -9.49 -13.99
N ASN A 207 1.52 -8.86 -13.98
CA ASN A 207 0.83 -8.43 -12.78
C ASN A 207 -0.49 -9.20 -12.65
N ILE A 208 -0.59 -10.01 -11.59
CA ILE A 208 -1.77 -10.87 -11.35
C ILE A 208 -2.47 -10.39 -10.09
N HIS A 209 -3.69 -9.92 -10.26
CA HIS A 209 -4.57 -9.44 -9.20
C HIS A 209 -5.65 -10.46 -8.85
N ASP A 210 -6.19 -10.34 -7.64
CA ASP A 210 -7.40 -11.04 -7.26
C ASP A 210 -8.61 -10.57 -8.07
N ALA A 211 -9.60 -11.44 -8.23
CA ALA A 211 -10.78 -11.13 -9.02
C ALA A 211 -11.58 -9.95 -8.46
N TYR A 212 -11.64 -9.78 -7.13
CA TYR A 212 -12.33 -8.66 -6.50
C TYR A 212 -11.65 -7.31 -6.82
N GLN A 213 -10.32 -7.27 -6.92
CA GLN A 213 -9.59 -6.04 -7.26
C GLN A 213 -9.93 -5.55 -8.66
N ARG A 214 -10.24 -6.46 -9.59
CA ARG A 214 -10.67 -6.10 -10.95
C ARG A 214 -12.06 -5.46 -11.02
N LYS A 215 -12.88 -5.60 -9.98
CA LYS A 215 -14.19 -4.94 -9.89
C LYS A 215 -14.13 -3.59 -9.19
N LEU A 216 -13.03 -3.30 -8.51
CA LEU A 216 -12.83 -2.04 -7.79
C LEU A 216 -12.08 -0.98 -8.62
N GLY A 217 -11.55 -1.32 -9.75
CA GLY A 217 -10.79 -0.47 -10.65
C GLY A 217 -10.27 -1.21 -11.82
#